data_c09b6c0e13230a74e70a3c944ea461fb
#
_entry.id   c09b6c0e13230a74e70a3c944ea461fb
#
_cell.length_a   1.000
_cell.length_b   1.000
_cell.length_c   1.000
_cell.angle_alpha   90.00
_cell.angle_beta   90.00
_cell.angle_gamma   90.00
#
_symmetry.space_group_name_H-M   'P 1'
#
loop_
_entity.id
_entity.type
_entity.pdbx_description
1 polymer ?
#
loop_
_entity_poly.entity_id
_entity_poly.type
_entity_poly.pdbx_seq_one_letter_code
_entity_poly.pdbx_strand_id
1 'polypeptide(L)'
;WTHISGGARIGKNCSFGQNVFVGNKVVIDDNCKIQNSVSIFDNVTLEEGVFCGPSMVFTNVINPRALVEKKNEYKSTLIKKGATLGANCTIICGVTIGAFAFIGAGAVICKDVKPFAIMVGVPAKQVGWMSHSGERLNLPLTGDADARCCSTDKLYRLKNDWLYPEV
;
A
#
# COMPACT_ATOMS: atom_id res chain seq x y z
N TRP A 1 -10.08 21.74 1.35
CA TRP A 1 -10.72 20.92 0.30
C TRP A 1 -10.45 19.43 0.49
N THR A 2 -10.63 18.92 1.70
CA THR A 2 -10.53 17.48 2.01
C THR A 2 -11.83 17.05 2.67
N HIS A 3 -12.42 15.95 2.21
CA HIS A 3 -13.65 15.40 2.74
C HIS A 3 -13.35 14.13 3.54
N ILE A 4 -13.72 14.13 4.82
CA ILE A 4 -13.63 12.95 5.68
C ILE A 4 -15.03 12.63 6.19
N SER A 5 -15.51 11.44 5.87
CA SER A 5 -16.84 10.98 6.29
C SER A 5 -16.88 10.67 7.78
N GLY A 6 -18.04 10.91 8.42
CA GLY A 6 -18.19 10.83 9.88
C GLY A 6 -17.96 9.44 10.51
N GLY A 7 -17.98 8.37 9.72
CA GLY A 7 -17.68 7.01 10.18
C GLY A 7 -16.24 6.55 10.02
N ALA A 8 -15.35 7.39 9.45
CA ALA A 8 -13.93 7.10 9.34
C ALA A 8 -13.25 7.14 10.72
N ARG A 9 -12.27 6.27 10.94
CA ARG A 9 -11.40 6.27 12.12
C ARG A 9 -9.99 6.64 11.70
N ILE A 10 -9.43 7.67 12.30
CA ILE A 10 -8.11 8.22 11.97
C ILE A 10 -7.27 8.31 13.23
N GLY A 11 -6.08 7.73 13.17
CA GLY A 11 -5.08 7.75 14.23
C GLY A 11 -4.37 9.11 14.38
N LYS A 12 -3.35 9.12 15.20
CA LYS A 12 -2.56 10.31 15.53
C LYS A 12 -1.54 10.64 14.44
N ASN A 13 -1.15 11.91 14.36
CA ASN A 13 -0.07 12.41 13.49
C ASN A 13 -0.25 12.08 12.00
N CYS A 14 -1.49 11.89 11.54
CA CYS A 14 -1.78 11.71 10.12
C CYS A 14 -1.78 13.04 9.39
N SER A 15 -1.29 13.08 8.15
CA SER A 15 -1.33 14.26 7.29
C SER A 15 -2.13 13.97 6.03
N PHE A 16 -2.95 14.95 5.61
CA PHE A 16 -3.81 14.86 4.44
C PHE A 16 -3.52 16.03 3.51
N GLY A 17 -3.29 15.72 2.24
CA GLY A 17 -3.17 16.72 1.20
C GLY A 17 -4.52 17.29 0.78
N GLN A 18 -4.50 18.16 -0.23
CA GLN A 18 -5.72 18.76 -0.79
C GLN A 18 -6.51 17.74 -1.63
N ASN A 19 -7.83 17.90 -1.70
CA ASN A 19 -8.76 17.07 -2.48
C ASN A 19 -8.71 15.58 -2.11
N VAL A 20 -8.44 15.26 -0.84
CA VAL A 20 -8.52 13.87 -0.34
C VAL A 20 -9.97 13.54 0.01
N PHE A 21 -10.41 12.36 -0.37
CA PHE A 21 -11.69 11.78 0.04
C PHE A 21 -11.47 10.56 0.92
N VAL A 22 -12.13 10.51 2.08
CA VAL A 22 -12.11 9.37 3.02
C VAL A 22 -13.52 8.90 3.31
N GLY A 23 -13.85 7.67 2.94
CA GLY A 23 -15.15 7.04 3.11
C GLY A 23 -15.49 6.66 4.56
N ASN A 24 -16.74 6.24 4.81
CA ASN A 24 -17.28 6.01 6.16
C ASN A 24 -16.64 4.83 6.92
N LYS A 25 -16.26 3.77 6.23
CA LYS A 25 -15.72 2.54 6.83
C LYS A 25 -14.21 2.42 6.62
N VAL A 26 -13.53 3.55 6.56
CA VAL A 26 -12.07 3.62 6.43
C VAL A 26 -11.44 3.63 7.82
N VAL A 27 -10.35 2.91 7.98
CA VAL A 27 -9.49 2.94 9.16
C VAL A 27 -8.10 3.37 8.74
N ILE A 28 -7.57 4.39 9.36
CA ILE A 28 -6.21 4.90 9.15
C ILE A 28 -5.53 4.94 10.50
N ASP A 29 -4.49 4.14 10.69
CA ASP A 29 -3.71 4.13 11.93
C ASP A 29 -2.76 5.32 12.00
N ASP A 30 -1.92 5.37 13.03
CA ASP A 30 -1.04 6.49 13.33
C ASP A 30 0.01 6.76 12.24
N ASN A 31 0.48 8.01 12.16
CA ASN A 31 1.63 8.42 11.34
C ASN A 31 1.47 8.23 9.82
N CYS A 32 0.25 8.06 9.31
CA CYS A 32 0.01 7.92 7.87
C CYS A 32 0.12 9.27 7.14
N LYS A 33 0.63 9.22 5.89
CA LYS A 33 0.73 10.39 5.02
C LYS A 33 -0.06 10.15 3.74
N ILE A 34 -1.14 10.89 3.56
CA ILE A 34 -2.02 10.81 2.40
C ILE A 34 -1.82 12.08 1.57
N GLN A 35 -1.28 11.94 0.36
CA GLN A 35 -0.97 13.06 -0.52
C GLN A 35 -2.23 13.58 -1.25
N ASN A 36 -2.05 14.64 -2.04
CA ASN A 36 -3.14 15.32 -2.75
C ASN A 36 -3.91 14.37 -3.66
N SER A 37 -5.22 14.58 -3.78
CA SER A 37 -6.11 13.92 -4.74
C SER A 37 -6.21 12.40 -4.56
N VAL A 38 -6.00 11.89 -3.35
CA VAL A 38 -6.19 10.48 -3.01
C VAL A 38 -7.64 10.23 -2.60
N SER A 39 -8.26 9.18 -3.17
CA SER A 39 -9.59 8.72 -2.76
C SER A 39 -9.49 7.38 -2.05
N ILE A 40 -9.87 7.36 -0.77
CA ILE A 40 -9.89 6.16 0.08
C ILE A 40 -11.35 5.77 0.30
N PHE A 41 -11.82 4.78 -0.43
CA PHE A 41 -13.20 4.31 -0.34
C PHE A 41 -13.42 3.38 0.86
N ASP A 42 -14.69 3.09 1.16
CA ASP A 42 -15.08 2.22 2.26
C ASP A 42 -14.36 0.87 2.26
N ASN A 43 -14.12 0.32 3.45
CA ASN A 43 -13.45 -0.96 3.71
C ASN A 43 -11.95 -0.98 3.39
N VAL A 44 -11.29 0.17 3.27
CA VAL A 44 -9.82 0.28 3.24
C VAL A 44 -9.29 0.47 4.65
N THR A 45 -8.28 -0.30 5.01
CA THR A 45 -7.50 -0.13 6.24
C THR A 45 -6.06 0.18 5.90
N LEU A 46 -5.54 1.27 6.45
CA LEU A 46 -4.13 1.65 6.40
C LEU A 46 -3.54 1.45 7.79
N GLU A 47 -2.58 0.56 7.94
CA GLU A 47 -1.81 0.41 9.19
C GLU A 47 -0.83 1.56 9.36
N GLU A 48 -0.17 1.61 10.53
CA GLU A 48 0.76 2.68 10.92
C GLU A 48 1.82 2.99 9.86
N GLY A 49 2.06 4.28 9.63
CA GLY A 49 3.16 4.77 8.79
C GLY A 49 3.00 4.54 7.30
N VAL A 50 1.79 4.23 6.81
CA VAL A 50 1.53 4.07 5.38
C VAL A 50 1.65 5.41 4.66
N PHE A 51 2.32 5.40 3.50
CA PHE A 51 2.39 6.54 2.59
C PHE A 51 1.53 6.29 1.34
N CYS A 52 0.57 7.19 1.09
CA CYS A 52 -0.23 7.22 -0.14
C CYS A 52 0.25 8.37 -1.02
N GLY A 53 0.88 8.06 -2.15
CA GLY A 53 1.37 9.03 -3.14
C GLY A 53 0.25 9.81 -3.82
N PRO A 54 0.55 10.97 -4.41
CA PRO A 54 -0.48 11.83 -5.01
C PRO A 54 -1.24 11.11 -6.13
N SER A 55 -2.55 11.32 -6.15
CA SER A 55 -3.47 10.80 -7.15
C SER A 55 -3.50 9.26 -7.26
N MET A 56 -3.01 8.53 -6.26
CA MET A 56 -3.21 7.10 -6.22
C MET A 56 -4.67 6.76 -5.96
N VAL A 57 -5.12 5.58 -6.39
CA VAL A 57 -6.54 5.20 -6.37
C VAL A 57 -6.73 3.83 -5.70
N PHE A 58 -7.68 3.76 -4.77
CA PHE A 58 -8.28 2.49 -4.33
C PHE A 58 -9.57 2.24 -5.10
N THR A 59 -9.88 0.98 -5.43
CA THR A 59 -11.22 0.58 -5.84
C THR A 59 -11.95 -0.09 -4.66
N ASN A 60 -13.26 -0.28 -4.76
CA ASN A 60 -14.05 -0.94 -3.69
C ASN A 60 -14.90 -2.10 -4.21
N VAL A 61 -15.14 -2.15 -5.52
CA VAL A 61 -15.88 -3.21 -6.20
C VAL A 61 -15.16 -3.58 -7.50
N ILE A 62 -15.17 -4.88 -7.86
CA ILE A 62 -14.42 -5.36 -9.04
C ILE A 62 -15.17 -5.04 -10.34
N ASN A 63 -16.47 -5.25 -10.37
CA ASN A 63 -17.30 -5.16 -11.57
C ASN A 63 -18.42 -4.14 -11.41
N PRO A 64 -18.14 -2.82 -11.36
CA PRO A 64 -19.19 -1.81 -11.21
C PRO A 64 -20.11 -1.74 -12.43
N ARG A 65 -21.39 -1.46 -12.18
CA ARG A 65 -22.38 -1.15 -13.21
C ARG A 65 -23.29 -0.05 -12.70
N ALA A 66 -23.52 0.98 -13.51
CA ALA A 66 -24.31 2.15 -13.09
C ALA A 66 -25.76 1.79 -12.72
N LEU A 67 -26.38 0.87 -13.45
CA LEU A 67 -27.76 0.47 -13.26
C LEU A 67 -27.95 -0.75 -12.35
N VAL A 68 -26.86 -1.28 -11.76
CA VAL A 68 -26.90 -2.44 -10.86
C VAL A 68 -26.26 -2.06 -9.54
N GLU A 69 -27.05 -2.11 -8.47
CA GLU A 69 -26.52 -1.82 -7.14
C GLU A 69 -25.56 -2.92 -6.67
N LYS A 70 -24.33 -2.51 -6.31
CA LYS A 70 -23.24 -3.40 -5.92
C LYS A 70 -22.62 -3.08 -4.56
N LYS A 71 -23.34 -2.33 -3.73
CA LYS A 71 -22.85 -1.91 -2.40
C LYS A 71 -22.53 -3.09 -1.48
N ASN A 72 -23.21 -4.23 -1.67
CA ASN A 72 -22.97 -5.46 -0.90
C ASN A 72 -21.75 -6.25 -1.38
N GLU A 73 -21.14 -5.85 -2.51
CA GLU A 73 -19.97 -6.52 -3.10
C GLU A 73 -18.64 -5.79 -2.80
N TYR A 74 -18.66 -4.76 -1.93
CA TYR A 74 -17.45 -4.05 -1.54
C TYR A 74 -16.45 -4.97 -0.85
N LYS A 75 -15.22 -5.01 -1.36
CA LYS A 75 -14.15 -5.84 -0.81
C LYS A 75 -13.22 -5.02 0.07
N SER A 76 -12.81 -5.61 1.18
CA SER A 76 -11.84 -5.01 2.08
C SER A 76 -10.44 -5.03 1.48
N THR A 77 -9.70 -3.94 1.65
CA THR A 77 -8.30 -3.81 1.24
C THR A 77 -7.46 -3.44 2.45
N LEU A 78 -6.37 -4.16 2.67
CA LEU A 78 -5.47 -3.95 3.81
C LEU A 78 -4.09 -3.51 3.32
N ILE A 79 -3.65 -2.34 3.77
CA ILE A 79 -2.29 -1.84 3.56
C ILE A 79 -1.54 -1.93 4.87
N LYS A 80 -0.54 -2.80 4.92
CA LYS A 80 0.21 -3.07 6.16
C LYS A 80 1.24 -1.99 6.44
N LYS A 81 1.69 -1.98 7.70
CA LYS A 81 2.62 -1.02 8.30
C LYS A 81 3.76 -0.62 7.36
N GLY A 82 4.00 0.69 7.26
CA GLY A 82 5.13 1.27 6.54
C GLY A 82 5.12 1.07 5.02
N ALA A 83 4.06 0.52 4.43
CA ALA A 83 3.98 0.37 2.98
C ALA A 83 3.90 1.72 2.27
N THR A 84 4.52 1.81 1.10
CA THR A 84 4.51 2.99 0.23
C THR A 84 3.72 2.70 -1.04
N LEU A 85 2.70 3.50 -1.29
CA LEU A 85 1.90 3.46 -2.52
C LEU A 85 2.31 4.64 -3.40
N GLY A 86 2.96 4.37 -4.53
CA GLY A 86 3.48 5.39 -5.43
C GLY A 86 2.40 6.24 -6.10
N ALA A 87 2.79 7.40 -6.61
CA ALA A 87 1.88 8.31 -7.31
C ALA A 87 1.13 7.61 -8.46
N ASN A 88 -0.14 7.93 -8.63
CA ASN A 88 -1.00 7.36 -9.69
C ASN A 88 -1.09 5.82 -9.71
N CYS A 89 -0.64 5.10 -8.68
CA CYS A 89 -0.86 3.65 -8.65
C CYS A 89 -2.35 3.35 -8.40
N THR A 90 -2.79 2.18 -8.83
CA THR A 90 -4.15 1.69 -8.59
C THR A 90 -4.10 0.40 -7.78
N ILE A 91 -4.82 0.38 -6.66
CA ILE A 91 -4.97 -0.81 -5.81
C ILE A 91 -6.37 -1.38 -6.04
N ILE A 92 -6.45 -2.52 -6.70
CA ILE A 92 -7.72 -3.23 -6.88
C ILE A 92 -8.18 -3.77 -5.53
N CYS A 93 -9.45 -3.64 -5.22
CA CYS A 93 -10.02 -4.05 -3.94
C CYS A 93 -9.88 -5.55 -3.67
N GLY A 94 -9.82 -5.91 -2.41
CA GLY A 94 -9.72 -7.31 -1.96
C GLY A 94 -8.30 -7.83 -1.82
N VAL A 95 -7.28 -6.95 -1.90
CA VAL A 95 -5.88 -7.34 -1.76
C VAL A 95 -5.29 -6.88 -0.43
N THR A 96 -4.23 -7.58 -0.02
CA THR A 96 -3.36 -7.17 1.08
C THR A 96 -2.00 -6.73 0.53
N ILE A 97 -1.58 -5.51 0.88
CA ILE A 97 -0.22 -5.03 0.63
C ILE A 97 0.62 -5.30 1.88
N GLY A 98 1.67 -6.09 1.73
CA GLY A 98 2.56 -6.48 2.84
C GLY A 98 3.30 -5.31 3.45
N ALA A 99 3.74 -5.48 4.70
CA ALA A 99 4.46 -4.45 5.44
C ALA A 99 5.72 -4.01 4.70
N PHE A 100 5.98 -2.70 4.68
CA PHE A 100 7.12 -2.07 3.99
C PHE A 100 7.24 -2.39 2.50
N ALA A 101 6.18 -2.91 1.86
CA ALA A 101 6.16 -3.06 0.42
C ALA A 101 6.19 -1.69 -0.28
N PHE A 102 6.81 -1.65 -1.45
CA PHE A 102 6.94 -0.45 -2.25
C PHE A 102 6.24 -0.62 -3.60
N ILE A 103 5.15 0.10 -3.78
CA ILE A 103 4.40 0.10 -5.02
C ILE A 103 4.89 1.29 -5.85
N GLY A 104 5.48 1.00 -7.00
CA GLY A 104 5.98 2.03 -7.92
C GLY A 104 4.87 2.90 -8.49
N ALA A 105 5.22 4.12 -8.89
CA ALA A 105 4.28 5.05 -9.52
C ALA A 105 3.61 4.42 -10.75
N GLY A 106 2.31 4.64 -10.91
CA GLY A 106 1.52 4.11 -12.03
C GLY A 106 1.28 2.60 -12.04
N ALA A 107 1.73 1.86 -11.04
CA ALA A 107 1.52 0.42 -10.98
C ALA A 107 0.06 0.04 -10.70
N VAL A 108 -0.41 -1.08 -11.24
CA VAL A 108 -1.76 -1.62 -10.97
C VAL A 108 -1.65 -2.94 -10.21
N ILE A 109 -2.05 -2.93 -8.95
CA ILE A 109 -1.99 -4.09 -8.06
C ILE A 109 -3.31 -4.86 -8.13
N CYS A 110 -3.24 -6.12 -8.57
CA CYS A 110 -4.39 -7.01 -8.74
C CYS A 110 -4.36 -8.25 -7.81
N LYS A 111 -3.30 -8.41 -7.02
CA LYS A 111 -3.07 -9.57 -6.13
C LYS A 111 -2.34 -9.10 -4.87
N ASP A 112 -2.35 -9.94 -3.84
CA ASP A 112 -1.58 -9.71 -2.63
C ASP A 112 -0.10 -9.49 -2.91
N VAL A 113 0.51 -8.61 -2.14
CA VAL A 113 1.91 -8.24 -2.25
C VAL A 113 2.66 -8.67 -1.00
N LYS A 114 3.80 -9.33 -1.18
CA LYS A 114 4.67 -9.76 -0.08
C LYS A 114 5.26 -8.55 0.67
N PRO A 115 5.54 -8.69 1.98
CA PRO A 115 6.30 -7.67 2.70
C PRO A 115 7.61 -7.34 1.99
N PHE A 116 7.99 -6.07 2.01
CA PHE A 116 9.21 -5.55 1.40
C PHE A 116 9.33 -5.70 -0.13
N ALA A 117 8.33 -6.22 -0.81
CA ALA A 117 8.38 -6.39 -2.26
C ALA A 117 8.29 -5.04 -2.99
N ILE A 118 9.11 -4.87 -4.03
CA ILE A 118 9.00 -3.76 -4.99
C ILE A 118 8.14 -4.22 -6.15
N MET A 119 7.01 -3.53 -6.36
CA MET A 119 6.03 -3.84 -7.40
C MET A 119 5.96 -2.72 -8.43
N VAL A 120 6.05 -3.02 -9.71
CA VAL A 120 5.93 -2.05 -10.80
C VAL A 120 5.16 -2.61 -12.00
N GLY A 121 4.57 -1.72 -12.79
CA GLY A 121 3.94 -2.06 -14.08
C GLY A 121 2.44 -2.31 -14.03
N VAL A 122 1.86 -2.65 -15.20
CA VAL A 122 0.42 -2.87 -15.42
C VAL A 122 0.25 -4.15 -16.25
N PRO A 123 -0.24 -5.28 -15.66
CA PRO A 123 -0.39 -5.52 -14.22
C PRO A 123 0.97 -5.52 -13.51
N ALA A 124 0.98 -5.14 -12.22
CA ALA A 124 2.21 -5.04 -11.47
C ALA A 124 2.88 -6.40 -11.25
N LYS A 125 4.22 -6.40 -11.37
CA LYS A 125 5.07 -7.55 -11.07
C LYS A 125 6.14 -7.16 -10.07
N GLN A 126 6.57 -8.12 -9.26
CA GLN A 126 7.69 -7.92 -8.35
C GLN A 126 9.00 -7.81 -9.14
N VAL A 127 9.80 -6.78 -8.83
CA VAL A 127 11.07 -6.50 -9.51
C VAL A 127 12.24 -6.41 -8.53
N GLY A 128 12.01 -6.61 -7.24
CA GLY A 128 13.03 -6.54 -6.21
C GLY A 128 12.45 -6.50 -4.81
N TRP A 129 13.32 -6.10 -3.89
CA TRP A 129 13.05 -5.99 -2.47
C TRP A 129 13.50 -4.62 -1.95
N MET A 130 12.73 -4.05 -1.01
CA MET A 130 12.96 -2.75 -0.41
C MET A 130 13.33 -2.92 1.07
N SER A 131 14.25 -2.13 1.57
CA SER A 131 14.55 -2.07 3.01
C SER A 131 13.51 -1.24 3.77
N HIS A 132 13.56 -1.25 5.10
CA HIS A 132 12.75 -0.34 5.94
C HIS A 132 13.02 1.14 5.66
N SER A 133 14.25 1.48 5.26
CA SER A 133 14.67 2.84 4.97
C SER A 133 14.35 3.30 3.54
N GLY A 134 13.71 2.43 2.73
CA GLY A 134 13.35 2.79 1.35
C GLY A 134 14.49 2.61 0.35
N GLU A 135 15.47 1.77 0.64
CA GLU A 135 16.53 1.42 -0.30
C GLU A 135 16.31 0.05 -0.94
N ARG A 136 16.61 -0.05 -2.22
CA ARG A 136 16.55 -1.32 -2.92
C ARG A 136 17.66 -2.25 -2.44
N LEU A 137 17.31 -3.46 -2.03
CA LEU A 137 18.24 -4.49 -1.62
C LEU A 137 18.73 -5.28 -2.84
N ASN A 138 20.03 -5.60 -2.85
CA ASN A 138 20.63 -6.44 -3.89
C ASN A 138 20.37 -7.92 -3.58
N LEU A 139 19.14 -8.36 -3.85
CA LEU A 139 18.68 -9.73 -3.62
C LEU A 139 17.99 -10.28 -4.87
N PRO A 140 18.08 -11.59 -5.12
CA PRO A 140 17.27 -12.24 -6.14
C PRO A 140 15.79 -12.18 -5.78
N LEU A 141 14.91 -12.41 -6.74
CA LEU A 141 13.46 -12.44 -6.49
C LEU A 141 13.03 -13.69 -5.73
N THR A 142 13.74 -14.79 -5.94
CA THR A 142 13.44 -16.11 -5.41
C THR A 142 14.70 -16.80 -4.87
N GLY A 143 14.50 -17.83 -4.05
CA GLY A 143 15.59 -18.58 -3.43
C GLY A 143 16.03 -17.99 -2.09
N ASP A 144 17.20 -18.38 -1.63
CA ASP A 144 17.76 -17.97 -0.35
C ASP A 144 18.98 -17.07 -0.58
N ALA A 145 19.03 -15.92 0.07
CA ALA A 145 20.13 -14.96 -0.02
C ALA A 145 20.08 -13.95 1.13
N ASP A 146 21.22 -13.34 1.42
CA ASP A 146 21.33 -12.28 2.42
C ASP A 146 21.80 -10.96 1.77
N ALA A 147 21.30 -9.84 2.26
CA ALA A 147 21.80 -8.51 1.88
C ALA A 147 21.74 -7.54 3.05
N ARG A 148 22.67 -6.58 3.06
CA ARG A 148 22.64 -5.46 4.00
C ARG A 148 22.13 -4.21 3.33
N CYS A 149 21.34 -3.43 4.06
CA CYS A 149 20.91 -2.12 3.63
C CYS A 149 22.10 -1.14 3.72
N CYS A 150 22.39 -0.44 2.63
CA CYS A 150 23.56 0.45 2.55
C CYS A 150 23.53 1.61 3.56
N SER A 151 22.34 2.15 3.87
CA SER A 151 22.22 3.29 4.78
C SER A 151 22.14 2.92 6.25
N THR A 152 21.64 1.73 6.59
CA THR A 152 21.37 1.35 7.98
C THR A 152 22.20 0.16 8.46
N ASP A 153 22.95 -0.48 7.58
CA ASP A 153 23.68 -1.73 7.79
C ASP A 153 22.84 -2.91 8.32
N LYS A 154 21.50 -2.76 8.35
CA LYS A 154 20.61 -3.84 8.77
C LYS A 154 20.68 -5.00 7.79
N LEU A 155 20.77 -6.22 8.33
CA LEU A 155 20.76 -7.45 7.56
C LEU A 155 19.31 -7.87 7.23
N TYR A 156 19.12 -8.33 6.01
CA TYR A 156 17.88 -8.90 5.50
C TYR A 156 18.18 -10.27 4.93
N ARG A 157 17.36 -11.26 5.30
CA ARG A 157 17.45 -12.63 4.79
C ARG A 157 16.25 -12.97 3.93
N LEU A 158 16.51 -13.29 2.68
CA LEU A 158 15.55 -13.93 1.80
C LEU A 158 15.59 -15.44 2.06
N LYS A 159 14.44 -16.01 2.45
CA LYS A 159 14.30 -17.45 2.69
C LYS A 159 12.95 -17.93 2.19
N ASN A 160 12.95 -18.97 1.36
CA ASN A 160 11.73 -19.50 0.73
C ASN A 160 10.90 -18.38 0.06
N ASP A 161 11.54 -17.50 -0.68
CA ASP A 161 10.92 -16.36 -1.38
C ASP A 161 10.21 -15.33 -0.47
N TRP A 162 10.57 -15.27 0.80
CA TRP A 162 10.11 -14.26 1.76
C TRP A 162 11.28 -13.54 2.40
N LEU A 163 11.14 -12.21 2.54
CA LEU A 163 12.19 -11.38 3.13
C LEU A 163 11.94 -11.16 4.62
N TYR A 164 12.97 -11.40 5.41
CA TYR A 164 12.99 -11.23 6.87
C TYR A 164 14.10 -10.26 7.26
N PRO A 165 13.76 -9.13 7.92
CA PRO A 165 14.78 -8.29 8.53
C PRO A 165 15.32 -8.98 9.79
N GLU A 166 16.62 -8.90 10.05
CA GLU A 166 17.14 -9.19 11.39
C GLU A 166 16.77 -8.05 12.36
N VAL A 167 16.37 -8.43 13.55
CA VAL A 167 15.98 -7.53 14.64
C VAL A 167 17.22 -6.90 15.30
#